data_42d50dceb22e675262094492ea42f902
#
_entry.id   42d50dceb22e675262094492ea42f902
#
_cell.length_a   1.000
_cell.length_b   1.000
_cell.length_c   1.000
_cell.angle_alpha   90.00
_cell.angle_beta   90.00
_cell.angle_gamma   90.00
#
_symmetry.space_group_name_H-M   'P 1'
#
loop_
_entity.id
_entity.type
_entity.pdbx_description
1 polymer ?
#
loop_
_entity_poly.entity_id
_entity_poly.type
_entity_poly.pdbx_seq_one_letter_code
_entity_poly.pdbx_strand_id
1 'polypeptide(L)'
;MASGPPATPARGDLALVLSGGGARGAYQVGVLRGLSKLLPDLRFPIIAGVSAGAINAAFLAAHPGTLAEATEELCRLWYHLQAEDIFRVDTSSLARHFTKWATRLASGASLVPEVHGLVDTRPLYTTVQRGSPTVDGEFVGIQRNLERGTLKALALTALNYSTEQTVTWVQAQRFRPWGQPRHRSLPARIRVEHVMASAALPLFFPAVRIGDDWYGDGGIRLSTPLAPALRLGATRILAISPHHEPTQEEGDRPKHEGYPPPAEVLSQLMDAIFLDILDEDVRRLESINRLLAKLPPEDHGDLRQVAIRTIRPSEALGKLARAYEPHLPASFRYLTRSLGTRETDTSDFLSFLMFQPDYLQRLLEMGEADAEARLEDVRALMDEG
;
A
#
# COMPACT_ATOMS: atom_id res chain seq x y z
N MET A 1 16.63 44.33 -28.94
CA MET A 1 15.86 43.68 -27.85
C MET A 1 16.58 42.41 -27.48
N ALA A 2 17.23 42.42 -26.31
CA ALA A 2 17.94 41.23 -25.83
C ALA A 2 16.90 40.22 -25.30
N SER A 3 16.86 39.04 -25.94
CA SER A 3 16.11 37.89 -25.44
C SER A 3 16.74 37.46 -24.11
N GLY A 4 15.98 37.58 -23.03
CA GLY A 4 16.38 37.04 -21.74
C GLY A 4 16.66 35.52 -21.82
N PRO A 5 17.47 34.97 -20.89
CA PRO A 5 17.76 33.55 -20.92
C PRO A 5 16.45 32.76 -20.83
N PRO A 6 16.35 31.61 -21.53
CA PRO A 6 15.17 30.76 -21.46
C PRO A 6 14.91 30.40 -19.99
N ALA A 7 13.66 30.59 -19.56
CA ALA A 7 13.25 30.20 -18.19
C ALA A 7 13.57 28.72 -17.99
N THR A 8 14.34 28.41 -16.97
CA THR A 8 14.59 27.03 -16.56
C THR A 8 13.23 26.36 -16.40
N PRO A 9 12.96 25.21 -17.05
CA PRO A 9 11.69 24.52 -16.89
C PRO A 9 11.46 24.28 -15.40
N ALA A 10 10.26 24.63 -14.93
CA ALA A 10 9.91 24.40 -13.52
C ALA A 10 10.13 22.91 -13.22
N ARG A 11 10.92 22.61 -12.18
CA ARG A 11 11.13 21.23 -11.70
C ARG A 11 9.77 20.54 -11.57
N GLY A 12 9.61 19.43 -12.26
CA GLY A 12 8.36 18.66 -12.20
C GLY A 12 8.12 18.07 -10.79
N ASP A 13 6.91 17.64 -10.55
CA ASP A 13 6.52 17.12 -9.23
C ASP A 13 7.06 15.72 -8.95
N LEU A 14 7.59 15.54 -7.73
CA LEU A 14 7.95 14.24 -7.17
C LEU A 14 6.71 13.60 -6.53
N ALA A 15 6.39 12.37 -6.91
CA ALA A 15 5.33 11.59 -6.31
C ALA A 15 5.89 10.45 -5.44
N LEU A 16 5.18 10.17 -4.34
CA LEU A 16 5.35 8.97 -3.53
C LEU A 16 4.25 7.97 -3.89
N VAL A 17 4.63 6.73 -4.21
CA VAL A 17 3.69 5.63 -4.45
C VAL A 17 3.92 4.53 -3.42
N LEU A 18 2.88 4.24 -2.64
CA LEU A 18 2.88 3.24 -1.57
C LEU A 18 1.93 2.10 -1.93
N SER A 19 2.49 0.91 -2.15
CA SER A 19 1.70 -0.28 -2.48
C SER A 19 1.07 -0.93 -1.24
N GLY A 20 0.20 -1.92 -1.46
CA GLY A 20 -0.37 -2.75 -0.41
C GLY A 20 0.65 -3.68 0.24
N GLY A 21 0.25 -4.36 1.31
CA GLY A 21 1.11 -5.33 1.98
C GLY A 21 0.75 -5.67 3.43
N GLY A 22 -0.37 -5.18 3.96
CA GLY A 22 -0.77 -5.44 5.35
C GLY A 22 0.29 -4.97 6.35
N ALA A 23 0.74 -5.84 7.26
CA ALA A 23 1.78 -5.54 8.26
C ALA A 23 3.12 -5.10 7.64
N ARG A 24 3.39 -5.47 6.38
CA ARG A 24 4.58 -5.02 5.64
C ARG A 24 4.59 -3.49 5.41
N GLY A 25 3.47 -2.80 5.63
CA GLY A 25 3.39 -1.33 5.61
C GLY A 25 4.38 -0.66 6.57
N ALA A 26 4.81 -1.34 7.65
CA ALA A 26 5.86 -0.88 8.55
C ALA A 26 7.20 -0.67 7.81
N TYR A 27 7.56 -1.53 6.87
CA TYR A 27 8.75 -1.37 6.04
C TYR A 27 8.75 -0.04 5.29
N GLN A 28 7.61 0.32 4.69
CA GLN A 28 7.48 1.60 3.97
C GLN A 28 7.77 2.79 4.88
N VAL A 29 7.30 2.71 6.13
CA VAL A 29 7.51 3.76 7.12
C VAL A 29 8.98 3.85 7.54
N GLY A 30 9.65 2.71 7.71
CA GLY A 30 11.09 2.64 7.95
C GLY A 30 11.90 3.31 6.83
N VAL A 31 11.60 3.00 5.58
CA VAL A 31 12.22 3.64 4.41
C VAL A 31 12.03 5.16 4.45
N LEU A 32 10.81 5.62 4.64
CA LEU A 32 10.51 7.06 4.68
C LEU A 32 11.21 7.78 5.84
N ARG A 33 11.29 7.14 7.01
CA ARG A 33 12.01 7.66 8.17
C ARG A 33 13.51 7.76 7.89
N GLY A 34 14.13 6.73 7.30
CA GLY A 34 15.52 6.74 6.89
C GLY A 34 15.81 7.88 5.90
N LEU A 35 15.02 7.99 4.85
CA LEU A 35 15.16 9.04 3.85
C LEU A 35 14.96 10.44 4.45
N SER A 36 13.96 10.64 5.31
CA SER A 36 13.70 11.95 5.90
C SER A 36 14.82 12.46 6.81
N LYS A 37 15.56 11.55 7.46
CA LYS A 37 16.75 11.88 8.24
C LYS A 37 17.93 12.28 7.36
N LEU A 38 18.11 11.59 6.24
CA LEU A 38 19.25 11.76 5.33
C LEU A 38 19.02 12.87 4.28
N LEU A 39 17.77 13.20 3.99
CA LEU A 39 17.32 14.19 3.00
C LEU A 39 16.26 15.11 3.61
N PRO A 40 16.64 16.11 4.42
CA PRO A 40 15.69 16.98 5.14
C PRO A 40 14.75 17.79 4.22
N ASP A 41 15.18 18.04 2.98
CA ASP A 41 14.41 18.78 1.98
C ASP A 41 13.48 17.89 1.13
N LEU A 42 13.51 16.57 1.36
CA LEU A 42 12.65 15.64 0.63
C LEU A 42 11.17 15.93 0.91
N ARG A 43 10.39 16.09 -0.14
CA ARG A 43 8.95 16.37 -0.08
C ARG A 43 8.24 15.63 -1.19
N PHE A 44 7.01 15.22 -0.92
CA PHE A 44 6.15 14.54 -1.86
C PHE A 44 4.86 15.33 -2.09
N PRO A 45 4.84 16.26 -3.05
CA PRO A 45 3.62 17.01 -3.39
C PRO A 45 2.46 16.11 -3.83
N ILE A 46 2.76 14.95 -4.41
CA ILE A 46 1.77 13.96 -4.84
C ILE A 46 2.01 12.68 -4.07
N ILE A 47 0.96 12.16 -3.45
CA ILE A 47 1.02 10.89 -2.71
C ILE A 47 -0.09 9.98 -3.24
N ALA A 48 0.26 8.74 -3.58
CA ALA A 48 -0.69 7.71 -3.98
C ALA A 48 -0.51 6.47 -3.11
N GLY A 49 -1.61 5.89 -2.65
CA GLY A 49 -1.57 4.72 -1.78
C GLY A 49 -2.70 3.74 -2.03
N VAL A 50 -2.44 2.47 -1.73
CA VAL A 50 -3.43 1.38 -1.75
C VAL A 50 -3.20 0.46 -0.55
N SER A 51 -4.28 -0.09 0.03
CA SER A 51 -4.21 -1.02 1.19
C SER A 51 -3.46 -0.38 2.38
N ALA A 52 -2.49 -1.08 2.98
CA ALA A 52 -1.63 -0.53 4.02
C ALA A 52 -0.92 0.77 3.57
N GLY A 53 -0.54 0.86 2.29
CA GLY A 53 -0.01 2.09 1.71
C GLY A 53 -1.00 3.25 1.72
N ALA A 54 -2.31 3.01 1.67
CA ALA A 54 -3.33 4.06 1.81
C ALA A 54 -3.39 4.61 3.24
N ILE A 55 -3.17 3.77 4.26
CA ILE A 55 -3.07 4.20 5.67
C ILE A 55 -1.88 5.16 5.83
N ASN A 56 -0.69 4.73 5.36
CA ASN A 56 0.52 5.54 5.42
C ASN A 56 0.38 6.84 4.61
N ALA A 57 -0.18 6.76 3.39
CA ALA A 57 -0.40 7.90 2.51
C ALA A 57 -1.33 8.95 3.12
N ALA A 58 -2.46 8.53 3.71
CA ALA A 58 -3.41 9.43 4.34
C ALA A 58 -2.80 10.12 5.56
N PHE A 59 -2.04 9.39 6.39
CA PHE A 59 -1.33 9.96 7.52
C PHE A 59 -0.32 11.03 7.09
N LEU A 60 0.56 10.71 6.15
CA LEU A 60 1.58 11.64 5.63
C LEU A 60 0.94 12.88 5.00
N ALA A 61 -0.11 12.69 4.19
CA ALA A 61 -0.82 13.79 3.54
C ALA A 61 -1.55 14.71 4.54
N ALA A 62 -1.99 14.17 5.69
CA ALA A 62 -2.70 14.92 6.72
C ALA A 62 -1.77 15.59 7.75
N HIS A 63 -0.53 15.13 7.88
CA HIS A 63 0.39 15.61 8.90
C HIS A 63 0.78 17.09 8.66
N PRO A 64 0.70 17.97 9.70
CA PRO A 64 0.92 19.41 9.51
C PRO A 64 2.39 19.84 9.44
N GLY A 65 3.31 18.97 9.87
CA GLY A 65 4.74 19.22 9.98
C GLY A 65 5.55 18.77 8.77
N THR A 66 6.85 18.63 8.99
CA THR A 66 7.82 18.14 7.99
C THR A 66 7.65 16.63 7.75
N LEU A 67 8.28 16.12 6.70
CA LEU A 67 8.33 14.68 6.43
C LEU A 67 9.00 13.93 7.61
N ALA A 68 10.06 14.49 8.19
CA ALA A 68 10.76 13.90 9.32
C ALA A 68 9.86 13.77 10.55
N GLU A 69 9.10 14.82 10.89
CA GLU A 69 8.14 14.77 12.00
C GLU A 69 7.02 13.76 11.73
N ALA A 70 6.47 13.76 10.51
CA ALA A 70 5.42 12.84 10.10
C ALA A 70 5.87 11.38 10.17
N THR A 71 7.07 11.08 9.67
CA THR A 71 7.59 9.71 9.65
C THR A 71 7.98 9.22 11.05
N GLU A 72 8.48 10.09 11.92
CA GLU A 72 8.78 9.73 13.31
C GLU A 72 7.51 9.42 14.11
N GLU A 73 6.44 10.19 13.91
CA GLU A 73 5.16 9.92 14.55
C GLU A 73 4.52 8.64 14.01
N LEU A 74 4.56 8.44 12.70
CA LEU A 74 4.05 7.23 12.05
C LEU A 74 4.85 5.98 12.48
N CYS A 75 6.18 6.07 12.64
CA CYS A 75 7.01 5.00 13.20
C CYS A 75 6.56 4.62 14.60
N ARG A 76 6.30 5.60 15.47
CA ARG A 76 5.81 5.32 16.83
C ARG A 76 4.47 4.59 16.82
N LEU A 77 3.56 4.93 15.90
CA LEU A 77 2.29 4.22 15.74
C LEU A 77 2.51 2.77 15.33
N TRP A 78 3.31 2.52 14.30
CA TRP A 78 3.60 1.17 13.82
C TRP A 78 4.37 0.33 14.85
N TYR A 79 5.30 0.94 15.59
CA TYR A 79 6.11 0.26 16.60
C TYR A 79 5.28 -0.38 17.73
N HIS A 80 4.17 0.28 18.12
CA HIS A 80 3.30 -0.18 19.19
C HIS A 80 2.08 -0.99 18.71
N LEU A 81 1.94 -1.16 17.38
CA LEU A 81 0.78 -1.81 16.80
C LEU A 81 0.78 -3.31 17.09
N GLN A 82 -0.36 -3.81 17.55
CA GLN A 82 -0.61 -5.23 17.78
C GLN A 82 -1.78 -5.73 16.93
N ALA A 83 -1.93 -7.04 16.82
CA ALA A 83 -3.03 -7.62 16.05
C ALA A 83 -4.41 -7.15 16.56
N GLU A 84 -4.53 -6.95 17.87
CA GLU A 84 -5.75 -6.49 18.55
C GLU A 84 -6.11 -5.04 18.18
N ASP A 85 -5.15 -4.22 17.75
CA ASP A 85 -5.37 -2.86 17.26
C ASP A 85 -5.86 -2.83 15.82
N ILE A 86 -5.75 -3.94 15.10
CA ILE A 86 -6.16 -4.09 13.71
C ILE A 86 -7.49 -4.83 13.61
N PHE A 87 -7.59 -5.98 14.28
CA PHE A 87 -8.78 -6.82 14.22
C PHE A 87 -9.03 -7.57 15.52
N ARG A 88 -10.30 -7.86 15.79
CA ARG A 88 -10.66 -8.73 16.89
C ARG A 88 -10.76 -10.16 16.38
N VAL A 89 -9.93 -11.02 16.98
CA VAL A 89 -9.99 -12.47 16.81
C VAL A 89 -10.61 -13.04 18.08
N ASP A 90 -11.92 -13.05 18.16
CA ASP A 90 -12.61 -13.83 19.17
C ASP A 90 -12.72 -15.28 18.66
N THR A 91 -12.12 -16.23 19.43
CA THR A 91 -12.15 -17.66 19.09
C THR A 91 -13.57 -18.20 18.91
N SER A 92 -14.51 -17.70 19.70
CA SER A 92 -15.94 -18.04 19.59
C SER A 92 -16.58 -17.43 18.33
N SER A 93 -16.08 -16.29 17.87
CA SER A 93 -16.49 -15.62 16.64
C SER A 93 -15.92 -16.34 15.41
N LEU A 94 -14.65 -16.68 15.40
CA LEU A 94 -14.03 -17.47 14.32
C LEU A 94 -14.74 -18.81 14.13
N ALA A 95 -14.96 -19.57 15.21
CA ALA A 95 -15.69 -20.85 15.12
C ALA A 95 -17.10 -20.66 14.60
N ARG A 96 -17.82 -19.61 15.04
CA ARG A 96 -19.16 -19.27 14.52
C ARG A 96 -19.14 -18.83 13.05
N HIS A 97 -18.16 -18.04 12.66
CA HIS A 97 -18.02 -17.63 11.25
C HIS A 97 -17.67 -18.82 10.37
N PHE A 98 -16.77 -19.67 10.80
CA PHE A 98 -16.40 -20.90 10.08
C PHE A 98 -17.58 -21.88 9.98
N THR A 99 -18.32 -22.10 11.06
CA THR A 99 -19.53 -22.93 11.03
C THR A 99 -20.63 -22.33 10.16
N LYS A 100 -20.84 -21.00 10.19
CA LYS A 100 -21.77 -20.30 9.29
C LYS A 100 -21.33 -20.45 7.83
N TRP A 101 -20.05 -20.29 7.54
CA TRP A 101 -19.51 -20.50 6.19
C TRP A 101 -19.70 -21.93 5.71
N ALA A 102 -19.35 -22.90 6.53
CA ALA A 102 -19.52 -24.33 6.20
C ALA A 102 -21.01 -24.67 6.03
N THR A 103 -21.88 -24.19 6.92
CA THR A 103 -23.34 -24.40 6.83
C THR A 103 -23.93 -23.71 5.59
N ARG A 104 -23.45 -22.51 5.23
CA ARG A 104 -23.87 -21.80 4.03
C ARG A 104 -23.45 -22.54 2.75
N LEU A 105 -22.25 -23.07 2.71
CA LEU A 105 -21.77 -23.91 1.60
C LEU A 105 -22.58 -25.21 1.52
N ALA A 106 -22.86 -25.85 2.64
CA ALA A 106 -23.61 -27.10 2.67
C ALA A 106 -25.13 -26.91 2.39
N SER A 107 -25.71 -25.75 2.75
CA SER A 107 -27.14 -25.47 2.58
C SER A 107 -27.49 -24.67 1.31
N GLY A 108 -26.53 -24.41 0.43
CA GLY A 108 -26.79 -23.64 -0.78
C GLY A 108 -27.23 -22.18 -0.51
N ALA A 109 -26.71 -21.59 0.56
CA ALA A 109 -26.95 -20.21 0.99
C ALA A 109 -28.36 -19.85 1.53
N SER A 110 -29.29 -20.80 1.62
CA SER A 110 -30.69 -20.52 1.97
C SER A 110 -31.01 -20.36 3.46
N LEU A 111 -30.10 -20.81 4.35
CA LEU A 111 -30.38 -20.92 5.80
C LEU A 111 -29.50 -20.04 6.71
N VAL A 112 -28.56 -19.29 6.19
CA VAL A 112 -27.60 -18.56 7.03
C VAL A 112 -27.50 -17.09 6.61
N PRO A 113 -27.51 -16.13 7.58
CA PRO A 113 -27.32 -14.70 7.31
C PRO A 113 -26.01 -14.40 6.59
N GLU A 114 -25.95 -13.28 5.88
CA GLU A 114 -24.75 -12.82 5.19
C GLU A 114 -23.56 -12.75 6.13
N VAL A 115 -22.41 -13.28 5.69
CA VAL A 115 -21.16 -13.24 6.44
C VAL A 115 -20.31 -12.11 5.89
N HIS A 116 -20.08 -11.09 6.70
CA HIS A 116 -19.36 -9.86 6.33
C HIS A 116 -17.87 -9.90 6.72
N GLY A 117 -17.08 -10.83 6.19
CA GLY A 117 -15.65 -11.00 6.53
C GLY A 117 -15.41 -11.93 7.73
N LEU A 118 -14.14 -12.34 7.91
CA LEU A 118 -13.74 -13.29 8.97
C LEU A 118 -13.46 -12.62 10.31
N VAL A 119 -13.06 -11.34 10.31
CA VAL A 119 -12.68 -10.59 11.50
C VAL A 119 -13.40 -9.26 11.61
N ASP A 120 -13.47 -8.72 12.83
CA ASP A 120 -14.00 -7.38 13.10
C ASP A 120 -12.87 -6.34 13.02
N THR A 121 -12.96 -5.39 12.10
CA THR A 121 -11.95 -4.35 11.85
C THR A 121 -12.25 -3.00 12.52
N ARG A 122 -13.20 -2.93 13.49
CA ARG A 122 -13.43 -1.72 14.27
C ARG A 122 -12.18 -1.23 15.02
N PRO A 123 -11.28 -2.09 15.53
CA PRO A 123 -10.02 -1.62 16.09
C PRO A 123 -9.19 -0.82 15.09
N LEU A 124 -9.01 -1.32 13.85
CA LEU A 124 -8.29 -0.60 12.81
C LEU A 124 -8.91 0.79 12.53
N TYR A 125 -10.24 0.87 12.45
CA TYR A 125 -10.93 2.15 12.28
C TYR A 125 -10.54 3.14 13.39
N THR A 126 -10.55 2.68 14.65
CA THR A 126 -10.16 3.49 15.81
C THR A 126 -8.68 3.89 15.77
N THR A 127 -7.81 2.97 15.36
CA THR A 127 -6.36 3.20 15.23
C THR A 127 -6.07 4.25 14.17
N VAL A 128 -6.72 4.18 13.00
CA VAL A 128 -6.60 5.17 11.93
C VAL A 128 -7.10 6.54 12.38
N GLN A 129 -8.22 6.61 13.12
CA GLN A 129 -8.71 7.87 13.67
C GLN A 129 -7.78 8.51 14.71
N ARG A 130 -7.15 7.69 15.55
CA ARG A 130 -6.21 8.18 16.57
C ARG A 130 -4.90 8.67 15.96
N GLY A 131 -4.49 8.08 14.83
CA GLY A 131 -3.25 8.42 14.15
C GLY A 131 -3.25 9.82 13.52
N SER A 132 -4.41 10.38 13.16
CA SER A 132 -4.50 11.72 12.57
C SER A 132 -5.78 12.42 13.01
N PRO A 133 -5.74 13.73 13.29
CA PRO A 133 -6.93 14.50 13.62
C PRO A 133 -7.99 14.43 12.52
N THR A 134 -9.18 13.96 12.90
CA THR A 134 -10.34 13.89 12.01
C THR A 134 -11.52 14.67 12.59
N VAL A 135 -12.35 15.26 11.70
CA VAL A 135 -13.64 15.86 12.05
C VAL A 135 -14.69 15.16 11.20
N ASP A 136 -15.68 14.58 11.84
CA ASP A 136 -16.69 13.74 11.17
C ASP A 136 -16.09 12.66 10.25
N GLY A 137 -14.94 12.10 10.66
CA GLY A 137 -14.19 11.12 9.88
C GLY A 137 -13.31 11.70 8.75
N GLU A 138 -13.39 12.99 8.42
CA GLU A 138 -12.57 13.64 7.40
C GLU A 138 -11.18 14.01 7.98
N PHE A 139 -10.11 13.72 7.23
CA PHE A 139 -8.74 14.13 7.57
C PHE A 139 -8.52 15.61 7.24
N VAL A 140 -8.82 16.49 8.20
CA VAL A 140 -8.77 17.95 8.00
C VAL A 140 -7.37 18.47 7.66
N GLY A 141 -6.32 17.77 8.03
CA GLY A 141 -4.93 18.11 7.71
C GLY A 141 -4.64 18.08 6.21
N ILE A 142 -5.26 17.18 5.45
CA ILE A 142 -5.11 17.09 4.00
C ILE A 142 -5.52 18.40 3.33
N GLN A 143 -6.68 18.92 3.69
CA GLN A 143 -7.18 20.17 3.12
C GLN A 143 -6.24 21.35 3.45
N ARG A 144 -5.75 21.44 4.69
CA ARG A 144 -4.77 22.47 5.10
C ARG A 144 -3.48 22.41 4.29
N ASN A 145 -2.96 21.19 4.06
CA ASN A 145 -1.72 21.01 3.31
C ASN A 145 -1.90 21.33 1.82
N LEU A 146 -3.07 21.04 1.26
CA LEU A 146 -3.45 21.49 -0.09
C LEU A 146 -3.49 23.03 -0.16
N GLU A 147 -4.11 23.70 0.79
CA GLU A 147 -4.20 25.17 0.85
C GLU A 147 -2.83 25.83 1.03
N ARG A 148 -1.93 25.23 1.82
CA ARG A 148 -0.55 25.67 2.01
C ARG A 148 0.36 25.40 0.81
N GLY A 149 -0.07 24.53 -0.12
CA GLY A 149 0.73 24.11 -1.27
C GLY A 149 1.84 23.12 -0.93
N THR A 150 1.89 22.58 0.28
CA THR A 150 2.83 21.52 0.67
C THR A 150 2.42 20.18 0.10
N LEU A 151 1.13 19.98 -0.12
CA LEU A 151 0.52 18.87 -0.85
C LEU A 151 -0.19 19.42 -2.08
N LYS A 152 -0.10 18.73 -3.22
CA LYS A 152 -0.88 19.00 -4.45
C LYS A 152 -2.02 18.01 -4.62
N ALA A 153 -1.77 16.75 -4.29
CA ALA A 153 -2.78 15.69 -4.41
C ALA A 153 -2.49 14.48 -3.53
N LEU A 154 -3.57 13.90 -3.00
CA LEU A 154 -3.61 12.56 -2.43
C LEU A 154 -4.55 11.70 -3.26
N ALA A 155 -4.12 10.49 -3.62
CA ALA A 155 -4.92 9.49 -4.33
C ALA A 155 -4.97 8.19 -3.53
N LEU A 156 -6.18 7.70 -3.22
CA LEU A 156 -6.39 6.41 -2.58
C LEU A 156 -7.23 5.51 -3.47
N THR A 157 -6.80 4.26 -3.63
CA THR A 157 -7.43 3.32 -4.56
C THR A 157 -8.13 2.19 -3.83
N ALA A 158 -9.38 1.88 -4.23
CA ALA A 158 -10.19 0.76 -3.74
C ALA A 158 -10.90 0.05 -4.90
N LEU A 159 -11.45 -1.12 -4.63
CA LEU A 159 -12.33 -1.85 -5.54
C LEU A 159 -13.78 -1.60 -5.16
N ASN A 160 -14.60 -1.15 -6.10
CA ASN A 160 -16.06 -1.12 -5.97
C ASN A 160 -16.61 -2.50 -6.35
N TYR A 161 -17.21 -3.21 -5.39
CA TYR A 161 -17.80 -4.53 -5.62
C TYR A 161 -19.10 -4.49 -6.42
N SER A 162 -19.86 -3.35 -6.34
CA SER A 162 -21.13 -3.22 -7.07
C SER A 162 -20.91 -3.07 -8.57
N THR A 163 -19.84 -2.38 -8.99
CA THR A 163 -19.54 -2.09 -10.40
C THR A 163 -18.33 -2.82 -10.94
N GLU A 164 -17.63 -3.56 -10.09
CA GLU A 164 -16.35 -4.22 -10.37
C GLU A 164 -15.26 -3.26 -10.91
N GLN A 165 -15.35 -1.98 -10.60
CA GLN A 165 -14.39 -0.97 -11.04
C GLN A 165 -13.34 -0.69 -9.97
N THR A 166 -12.10 -0.50 -10.39
CA THR A 166 -11.09 0.16 -9.57
C THR A 166 -11.46 1.64 -9.45
N VAL A 167 -11.67 2.12 -8.24
CA VAL A 167 -12.00 3.52 -7.94
C VAL A 167 -10.82 4.17 -7.25
N THR A 168 -10.34 5.29 -7.80
CA THR A 168 -9.33 6.12 -7.16
C THR A 168 -9.98 7.41 -6.68
N TRP A 169 -10.09 7.59 -5.37
CA TRP A 169 -10.50 8.84 -4.76
C TRP A 169 -9.33 9.81 -4.73
N VAL A 170 -9.57 11.03 -5.20
CA VAL A 170 -8.54 12.06 -5.30
C VAL A 170 -8.98 13.30 -4.54
N GLN A 171 -8.14 13.73 -3.60
CA GLN A 171 -8.24 15.04 -2.98
C GLN A 171 -7.05 15.89 -3.44
N ALA A 172 -7.32 16.96 -4.20
CA ALA A 172 -6.28 17.76 -4.85
C ALA A 172 -6.71 19.21 -4.99
N GLN A 173 -5.75 20.13 -5.13
CA GLN A 173 -6.02 21.54 -5.44
C GLN A 173 -6.69 21.71 -6.80
N ARG A 174 -6.20 20.96 -7.79
CA ARG A 174 -6.73 20.92 -9.15
C ARG A 174 -6.84 19.47 -9.56
N PHE A 175 -8.02 19.07 -10.02
CA PHE A 175 -8.27 17.69 -10.39
C PHE A 175 -9.15 17.64 -11.63
N ARG A 176 -8.71 16.90 -12.64
CA ARG A 176 -9.50 16.54 -13.81
C ARG A 176 -9.78 15.04 -13.72
N PRO A 177 -11.02 14.63 -13.54
CA PRO A 177 -11.37 13.21 -13.49
C PRO A 177 -10.92 12.47 -14.75
N TRP A 178 -10.45 11.25 -14.56
CA TRP A 178 -10.16 10.32 -15.65
C TRP A 178 -10.96 9.03 -15.45
N GLY A 179 -11.26 8.36 -16.55
CA GLY A 179 -12.00 7.10 -16.50
C GLY A 179 -11.71 6.22 -17.72
N GLN A 180 -11.82 4.92 -17.46
CA GLN A 180 -11.85 3.85 -18.45
C GLN A 180 -12.91 2.86 -17.97
N PRO A 181 -13.39 1.91 -18.79
CA PRO A 181 -14.48 1.01 -18.39
C PRO A 181 -14.29 0.31 -17.03
N ARG A 182 -13.03 0.01 -16.65
CA ARG A 182 -12.70 -0.69 -15.39
C ARG A 182 -11.99 0.18 -14.37
N HIS A 183 -11.69 1.44 -14.66
CA HIS A 183 -11.00 2.36 -13.77
C HIS A 183 -11.71 3.70 -13.74
N ARG A 184 -11.96 4.22 -12.56
CA ARG A 184 -12.62 5.50 -12.37
C ARG A 184 -11.92 6.31 -11.30
N SER A 185 -11.67 7.59 -11.57
CA SER A 185 -11.24 8.53 -10.54
C SER A 185 -12.41 9.43 -10.13
N LEU A 186 -12.49 9.72 -8.84
CA LEU A 186 -13.54 10.54 -8.25
C LEU A 186 -12.93 11.61 -7.35
N PRO A 187 -13.38 12.87 -7.43
CA PRO A 187 -13.03 13.86 -6.42
C PRO A 187 -13.65 13.45 -5.08
N ALA A 188 -12.87 13.52 -4.02
CA ALA A 188 -13.37 13.20 -2.69
C ALA A 188 -12.64 14.03 -1.62
N ARG A 189 -13.33 14.34 -0.52
CA ARG A 189 -12.68 14.65 0.73
C ARG A 189 -12.36 13.33 1.41
N ILE A 190 -11.07 13.08 1.62
CA ILE A 190 -10.63 11.78 2.13
C ILE A 190 -11.05 11.65 3.60
N ARG A 191 -11.72 10.54 3.88
CA ARG A 191 -12.25 10.14 5.18
C ARG A 191 -11.68 8.79 5.60
N VAL A 192 -11.84 8.47 6.88
CA VAL A 192 -11.42 7.17 7.43
C VAL A 192 -12.04 6.01 6.64
N GLU A 193 -13.29 6.13 6.21
CA GLU A 193 -13.97 5.10 5.42
C GLU A 193 -13.30 4.82 4.08
N HIS A 194 -12.71 5.83 3.42
CA HIS A 194 -11.94 5.63 2.17
C HIS A 194 -10.65 4.83 2.43
N VAL A 195 -9.96 5.13 3.54
CA VAL A 195 -8.77 4.39 3.97
C VAL A 195 -9.13 2.94 4.32
N MET A 196 -10.19 2.76 5.12
CA MET A 196 -10.70 1.43 5.49
C MET A 196 -11.12 0.60 4.28
N ALA A 197 -11.79 1.22 3.30
CA ALA A 197 -12.19 0.57 2.06
C ALA A 197 -10.96 0.11 1.25
N SER A 198 -9.95 0.98 1.14
CA SER A 198 -8.70 0.65 0.46
C SER A 198 -7.92 -0.47 1.13
N ALA A 199 -8.04 -0.62 2.46
CA ALA A 199 -7.35 -1.61 3.27
C ALA A 199 -8.21 -2.84 3.64
N ALA A 200 -9.41 -2.98 3.06
CA ALA A 200 -10.33 -4.07 3.35
C ALA A 200 -9.89 -5.36 2.65
N LEU A 201 -8.91 -6.06 3.23
CA LEU A 201 -8.32 -7.29 2.70
C LEU A 201 -9.40 -8.35 2.41
N PRO A 202 -9.48 -8.87 1.18
CA PRO A 202 -10.54 -9.76 0.74
C PRO A 202 -10.64 -11.01 1.61
N LEU A 203 -11.86 -11.47 1.87
CA LEU A 203 -12.23 -12.59 2.71
C LEU A 203 -11.97 -12.37 4.21
N PHE A 204 -10.88 -11.71 4.58
CA PHE A 204 -10.51 -11.47 5.98
C PHE A 204 -11.27 -10.28 6.57
N PHE A 205 -11.20 -9.13 5.93
CA PHE A 205 -11.84 -7.91 6.42
C PHE A 205 -13.22 -7.71 5.76
N PRO A 206 -14.18 -7.12 6.49
CA PRO A 206 -15.48 -6.79 5.89
C PRO A 206 -15.32 -5.71 4.82
N ALA A 207 -16.13 -5.80 3.77
CA ALA A 207 -16.28 -4.71 2.82
C ALA A 207 -16.82 -3.45 3.51
N VAL A 208 -16.42 -2.28 3.03
CA VAL A 208 -16.80 -0.99 3.61
C VAL A 208 -17.86 -0.34 2.73
N ARG A 209 -18.98 0.08 3.34
CA ARG A 209 -20.04 0.80 2.64
C ARG A 209 -19.71 2.30 2.58
N ILE A 210 -19.69 2.87 1.37
CA ILE A 210 -19.56 4.31 1.15
C ILE A 210 -20.67 4.73 0.18
N GLY A 211 -21.61 5.54 0.66
CA GLY A 211 -22.84 5.81 -0.06
C GLY A 211 -23.69 4.55 -0.24
N ASP A 212 -24.05 4.25 -1.47
CA ASP A 212 -24.85 3.07 -1.81
C ASP A 212 -24.02 1.86 -2.22
N ASP A 213 -22.70 2.01 -2.37
CA ASP A 213 -21.79 0.99 -2.87
C ASP A 213 -20.97 0.34 -1.76
N TRP A 214 -20.51 -0.89 -2.05
CA TRP A 214 -19.58 -1.64 -1.21
C TRP A 214 -18.18 -1.66 -1.83
N TYR A 215 -17.18 -1.42 -0.99
CA TYR A 215 -15.79 -1.33 -1.41
C TYR A 215 -14.91 -2.32 -0.66
N GLY A 216 -13.88 -2.78 -1.35
CA GLY A 216 -12.82 -3.62 -0.81
C GLY A 216 -11.45 -3.16 -1.25
N ASP A 217 -10.42 -3.91 -0.84
CA ASP A 217 -9.03 -3.57 -1.09
C ASP A 217 -8.76 -3.32 -2.57
N GLY A 218 -8.13 -2.18 -2.85
CA GLY A 218 -7.82 -1.76 -4.20
C GLY A 218 -6.85 -2.68 -4.92
N GLY A 219 -5.95 -3.34 -4.19
CA GLY A 219 -4.96 -4.26 -4.74
C GLY A 219 -5.57 -5.39 -5.57
N ILE A 220 -6.79 -5.84 -5.24
CA ILE A 220 -7.45 -6.95 -5.94
C ILE A 220 -7.53 -6.74 -7.47
N ARG A 221 -7.69 -5.50 -7.90
CA ARG A 221 -7.90 -5.20 -9.33
C ARG A 221 -7.04 -4.04 -9.84
N LEU A 222 -6.08 -3.59 -9.06
CA LEU A 222 -5.17 -2.50 -9.42
C LEU A 222 -4.11 -3.01 -10.39
N SER A 223 -4.30 -2.79 -11.68
CA SER A 223 -3.34 -3.22 -12.72
C SER A 223 -2.24 -2.19 -13.01
N THR A 224 -2.36 -0.98 -12.50
CA THR A 224 -1.44 0.14 -12.78
C THR A 224 -1.28 1.03 -11.56
N PRO A 225 -0.49 0.61 -10.55
CA PRO A 225 -0.26 1.36 -9.31
C PRO A 225 0.33 2.75 -9.52
N LEU A 226 1.12 2.95 -10.57
CA LEU A 226 1.74 4.23 -10.89
C LEU A 226 0.78 5.21 -11.58
N ALA A 227 -0.31 4.72 -12.17
CA ALA A 227 -1.23 5.56 -12.97
C ALA A 227 -1.80 6.77 -12.21
N PRO A 228 -2.22 6.68 -10.93
CA PRO A 228 -2.67 7.85 -10.19
C PRO A 228 -1.62 8.96 -10.12
N ALA A 229 -0.36 8.63 -9.80
CA ALA A 229 0.74 9.60 -9.73
C ALA A 229 1.01 10.22 -11.12
N LEU A 230 1.06 9.41 -12.17
CA LEU A 230 1.26 9.84 -13.55
C LEU A 230 0.14 10.79 -14.01
N ARG A 231 -1.12 10.45 -13.73
CA ARG A 231 -2.31 11.25 -14.08
C ARG A 231 -2.40 12.56 -13.29
N LEU A 232 -1.83 12.60 -12.09
CA LEU A 232 -1.74 13.80 -11.27
C LEU A 232 -0.55 14.70 -11.64
N GLY A 233 0.25 14.30 -12.62
CA GLY A 233 1.27 15.15 -13.21
C GLY A 233 2.70 14.88 -12.70
N ALA A 234 2.95 13.80 -11.98
CA ALA A 234 4.28 13.46 -11.53
C ALA A 234 5.25 13.27 -12.69
N THR A 235 6.42 13.88 -12.61
CA THR A 235 7.54 13.70 -13.55
C THR A 235 8.62 12.82 -12.93
N ARG A 236 8.58 12.64 -11.62
CA ARG A 236 9.48 11.80 -10.84
C ARG A 236 8.65 11.00 -9.84
N ILE A 237 8.98 9.74 -9.68
CA ILE A 237 8.26 8.83 -8.78
C ILE A 237 9.26 8.10 -7.90
N LEU A 238 9.07 8.17 -6.58
CA LEU A 238 9.62 7.22 -5.63
C LEU A 238 8.53 6.22 -5.28
N ALA A 239 8.74 4.96 -5.65
CA ALA A 239 7.86 3.86 -5.28
C ALA A 239 8.48 3.05 -4.13
N ILE A 240 7.70 2.73 -3.11
CA ILE A 240 8.14 1.84 -2.03
C ILE A 240 7.30 0.56 -2.11
N SER A 241 7.95 -0.52 -2.53
CA SER A 241 7.36 -1.85 -2.63
C SER A 241 7.75 -2.69 -1.41
N PRO A 242 6.82 -3.32 -0.69
CA PRO A 242 7.16 -4.28 0.36
C PRO A 242 7.41 -5.69 -0.20
N HIS A 243 7.74 -5.79 -1.48
CA HIS A 243 8.08 -7.04 -2.17
C HIS A 243 9.59 -7.14 -2.35
N HIS A 244 10.18 -8.22 -1.80
CA HIS A 244 11.57 -8.57 -2.05
C HIS A 244 11.71 -9.16 -3.46
N GLU A 245 12.63 -8.63 -4.25
CA GLU A 245 12.92 -9.16 -5.58
C GLU A 245 13.95 -10.31 -5.43
N PRO A 246 13.54 -11.57 -5.65
CA PRO A 246 14.42 -12.71 -5.44
C PRO A 246 15.59 -12.70 -6.44
N THR A 247 16.75 -13.14 -5.99
CA THR A 247 17.86 -13.45 -6.88
C THR A 247 17.53 -14.68 -7.74
N GLN A 248 18.27 -14.88 -8.84
CA GLN A 248 18.09 -16.07 -9.69
C GLN A 248 18.21 -17.37 -8.87
N GLU A 249 19.18 -17.45 -7.97
CA GLU A 249 19.38 -18.61 -7.11
C GLU A 249 18.20 -18.84 -6.14
N GLU A 250 17.61 -17.77 -5.60
CA GLU A 250 16.44 -17.86 -4.72
C GLU A 250 15.20 -18.29 -5.51
N GLY A 251 15.05 -17.80 -6.74
CA GLY A 251 13.94 -18.15 -7.62
C GLY A 251 13.95 -19.62 -8.08
N ASP A 252 15.16 -20.19 -8.27
CA ASP A 252 15.32 -21.56 -8.70
C ASP A 252 15.19 -22.60 -7.55
N ARG A 253 15.16 -22.16 -6.28
CA ARG A 253 15.02 -23.05 -5.11
C ARG A 253 13.55 -23.43 -4.90
N PRO A 254 13.22 -24.74 -4.80
CA PRO A 254 11.89 -25.18 -4.40
C PRO A 254 11.52 -24.62 -3.00
N LYS A 255 10.34 -24.01 -2.90
CA LYS A 255 9.84 -23.45 -1.63
C LYS A 255 9.12 -24.48 -0.75
N HIS A 256 8.77 -25.63 -1.27
CA HIS A 256 8.12 -26.75 -0.57
C HIS A 256 8.42 -28.08 -1.25
N GLU A 257 8.29 -29.17 -0.53
CA GLU A 257 8.35 -30.54 -1.06
C GLU A 257 6.92 -31.12 -1.18
N GLY A 258 6.64 -31.80 -2.27
CA GLY A 258 5.36 -32.48 -2.49
C GLY A 258 4.21 -31.56 -2.91
N TYR A 259 2.97 -31.92 -2.50
CA TYR A 259 1.78 -31.16 -2.85
C TYR A 259 1.74 -29.82 -2.08
N PRO A 260 1.47 -28.69 -2.75
CA PRO A 260 1.50 -27.36 -2.09
C PRO A 260 0.42 -27.26 -1.00
N PRO A 261 0.78 -26.88 0.23
CA PRO A 261 -0.20 -26.66 1.28
C PRO A 261 -1.07 -25.42 1.01
N PRO A 262 -2.29 -25.31 1.56
CA PRO A 262 -3.17 -24.17 1.36
C PRO A 262 -2.52 -22.81 1.66
N ALA A 263 -1.61 -22.73 2.64
CA ALA A 263 -0.86 -21.51 2.96
C ALA A 263 0.02 -21.05 1.80
N GLU A 264 0.65 -21.99 1.07
CA GLU A 264 1.47 -21.66 -0.10
C GLU A 264 0.61 -21.14 -1.24
N VAL A 265 -0.50 -21.82 -1.55
CA VAL A 265 -1.44 -21.37 -2.58
C VAL A 265 -1.97 -19.96 -2.25
N LEU A 266 -2.30 -19.70 -0.98
CA LEU A 266 -2.77 -18.40 -0.53
C LEU A 266 -1.67 -17.34 -0.61
N SER A 267 -0.42 -17.70 -0.26
CA SER A 267 0.75 -16.81 -0.43
C SER A 267 0.91 -16.38 -1.88
N GLN A 268 0.91 -17.33 -2.83
CA GLN A 268 1.03 -17.04 -4.26
C GLN A 268 -0.11 -16.13 -4.77
N LEU A 269 -1.34 -16.34 -4.29
CA LEU A 269 -2.46 -15.46 -4.63
C LEU A 269 -2.27 -14.06 -4.07
N MET A 270 -1.78 -13.92 -2.83
CA MET A 270 -1.52 -12.61 -2.21
C MET A 270 -0.37 -11.88 -2.91
N ASP A 271 0.70 -12.58 -3.25
CA ASP A 271 1.83 -12.01 -3.97
C ASP A 271 1.39 -11.49 -5.36
N ALA A 272 0.68 -12.32 -6.12
CA ALA A 272 0.17 -11.93 -7.45
C ALA A 272 -0.80 -10.74 -7.40
N ILE A 273 -1.60 -10.61 -6.34
CA ILE A 273 -2.60 -9.53 -6.20
C ILE A 273 -1.97 -8.25 -5.64
N PHE A 274 -1.05 -8.34 -4.69
CA PHE A 274 -0.63 -7.18 -3.91
C PHE A 274 0.82 -6.75 -4.13
N LEU A 275 1.69 -7.64 -4.59
CA LEU A 275 3.13 -7.39 -4.63
C LEU A 275 3.67 -7.27 -6.05
N ASP A 276 3.35 -8.21 -6.93
CA ASP A 276 3.97 -8.30 -8.26
C ASP A 276 3.56 -7.16 -9.20
N ILE A 277 2.35 -6.63 -9.01
CA ILE A 277 1.74 -5.65 -9.92
C ILE A 277 2.53 -4.34 -9.98
N LEU A 278 3.06 -3.87 -8.85
CA LEU A 278 3.87 -2.64 -8.85
C LEU A 278 5.17 -2.83 -9.64
N ASP A 279 5.82 -3.97 -9.47
CA ASP A 279 7.07 -4.27 -10.15
C ASP A 279 6.87 -4.39 -11.67
N GLU A 280 5.75 -4.98 -12.09
CA GLU A 280 5.39 -5.05 -13.52
C GLU A 280 5.10 -3.66 -14.11
N ASP A 281 4.40 -2.80 -13.37
CA ASP A 281 4.09 -1.44 -13.84
C ASP A 281 5.35 -0.56 -13.90
N VAL A 282 6.30 -0.74 -12.97
CA VAL A 282 7.63 -0.12 -13.00
C VAL A 282 8.40 -0.55 -14.26
N ARG A 283 8.51 -1.87 -14.53
CA ARG A 283 9.18 -2.39 -15.73
C ARG A 283 8.55 -1.84 -17.02
N ARG A 284 7.22 -1.72 -17.04
CA ARG A 284 6.48 -1.12 -18.16
C ARG A 284 6.84 0.36 -18.35
N LEU A 285 6.85 1.16 -17.28
CA LEU A 285 7.22 2.58 -17.34
C LEU A 285 8.67 2.77 -17.81
N GLU A 286 9.61 1.99 -17.29
CA GLU A 286 11.00 2.01 -17.72
C GLU A 286 11.16 1.64 -19.21
N SER A 287 10.35 0.68 -19.69
CA SER A 287 10.35 0.31 -21.11
C SER A 287 9.82 1.44 -21.99
N ILE A 288 8.77 2.14 -21.56
CA ILE A 288 8.26 3.32 -22.22
C ILE A 288 9.32 4.43 -22.23
N ASN A 289 9.98 4.70 -21.11
CA ASN A 289 11.05 5.69 -21.02
C ASN A 289 12.19 5.39 -22.01
N ARG A 290 12.61 4.10 -22.11
CA ARG A 290 13.64 3.68 -23.07
C ARG A 290 13.22 3.87 -24.53
N LEU A 291 11.94 3.71 -24.83
CA LEU A 291 11.42 3.98 -26.19
C LEU A 291 11.38 5.48 -26.47
N LEU A 292 10.86 6.29 -25.54
CA LEU A 292 10.80 7.74 -25.68
C LEU A 292 12.19 8.36 -25.83
N ALA A 293 13.19 7.83 -25.13
CA ALA A 293 14.57 8.30 -25.26
C ALA A 293 15.18 8.12 -26.68
N LYS A 294 14.56 7.29 -27.53
CA LYS A 294 14.99 7.05 -28.92
C LYS A 294 14.21 7.88 -29.93
N LEU A 295 13.14 8.55 -29.52
CA LEU A 295 12.27 9.35 -30.36
C LEU A 295 12.55 10.84 -30.14
N PRO A 296 12.43 11.68 -31.17
CA PRO A 296 12.46 13.12 -31.00
C PRO A 296 11.23 13.58 -30.19
N PRO A 297 11.32 14.67 -29.39
CA PRO A 297 10.25 15.13 -28.52
C PRO A 297 8.88 15.36 -29.21
N GLU A 298 8.90 15.78 -30.46
CA GLU A 298 7.70 15.97 -31.27
C GLU A 298 6.91 14.68 -31.56
N ASP A 299 7.58 13.54 -31.50
CA ASP A 299 6.97 12.22 -31.74
C ASP A 299 6.49 11.53 -30.45
N HIS A 300 6.67 12.17 -29.28
CA HIS A 300 6.23 11.59 -28.00
C HIS A 300 4.69 11.57 -27.84
N GLY A 301 3.94 12.38 -28.62
CA GLY A 301 2.49 12.53 -28.49
C GLY A 301 2.10 13.00 -27.07
N ASP A 302 1.19 12.28 -26.42
CA ASP A 302 0.77 12.57 -25.05
C ASP A 302 1.66 11.90 -23.97
N LEU A 303 2.69 11.17 -24.40
CA LEU A 303 3.62 10.48 -23.49
C LEU A 303 4.74 11.42 -23.06
N ARG A 304 5.24 11.20 -21.85
CA ARG A 304 6.43 11.89 -21.34
C ARG A 304 7.33 10.90 -20.59
N GLN A 305 8.61 11.21 -20.56
CA GLN A 305 9.54 10.50 -19.68
C GLN A 305 9.24 10.84 -18.23
N VAL A 306 9.26 9.83 -17.36
CA VAL A 306 9.03 9.96 -15.91
C VAL A 306 10.10 9.17 -15.20
N ALA A 307 10.96 9.87 -14.46
CA ALA A 307 11.99 9.21 -13.69
C ALA A 307 11.37 8.40 -12.55
N ILE A 308 11.85 7.19 -12.34
CA ILE A 308 11.35 6.32 -11.28
C ILE A 308 12.51 5.66 -10.54
N ARG A 309 12.37 5.60 -9.21
CA ARG A 309 13.20 4.73 -8.35
C ARG A 309 12.27 3.91 -7.46
N THR A 310 12.64 2.66 -7.25
CA THR A 310 11.89 1.76 -6.36
C THR A 310 12.80 1.26 -5.25
N ILE A 311 12.32 1.38 -4.01
CA ILE A 311 12.98 0.80 -2.84
C ILE A 311 12.23 -0.47 -2.44
N ARG A 312 12.97 -1.56 -2.22
CA ARG A 312 12.46 -2.89 -1.87
C ARG A 312 13.23 -3.45 -0.69
N PRO A 313 12.59 -4.38 0.07
CA PRO A 313 13.28 -5.08 1.17
C PRO A 313 14.50 -5.86 0.67
N SER A 314 15.58 -5.74 1.41
CA SER A 314 16.83 -6.50 1.19
C SER A 314 16.68 -8.00 1.50
N GLU A 315 15.66 -8.39 2.28
CA GLU A 315 15.38 -9.77 2.67
C GLU A 315 13.91 -10.14 2.36
N ALA A 316 13.64 -11.44 2.14
CA ALA A 316 12.30 -11.97 1.93
C ALA A 316 11.46 -11.88 3.21
N LEU A 317 10.43 -11.02 3.22
CA LEU A 317 9.61 -10.73 4.41
C LEU A 317 8.77 -11.93 4.86
N GLY A 318 8.39 -12.82 3.94
CA GLY A 318 7.69 -14.07 4.27
C GLY A 318 8.57 -15.03 5.09
N LYS A 319 9.86 -15.13 4.74
CA LYS A 319 10.85 -15.90 5.51
C LYS A 319 11.06 -15.29 6.89
N LEU A 320 11.19 -13.97 6.96
CA LEU A 320 11.32 -13.26 8.22
C LEU A 320 10.09 -13.49 9.13
N ALA A 321 8.87 -13.35 8.60
CA ALA A 321 7.63 -13.52 9.37
C ALA A 321 7.53 -14.89 10.04
N ARG A 322 8.05 -15.94 9.42
CA ARG A 322 8.05 -17.30 10.00
C ARG A 322 8.79 -17.38 11.33
N ALA A 323 9.88 -16.61 11.51
CA ALA A 323 10.62 -16.58 12.78
C ALA A 323 9.78 -16.03 13.93
N TYR A 324 8.81 -15.17 13.63
CA TYR A 324 7.92 -14.52 14.60
C TYR A 324 6.57 -15.24 14.79
N GLU A 325 6.26 -16.28 14.01
CA GLU A 325 5.02 -17.06 14.16
C GLU A 325 4.76 -17.56 15.60
N PRO A 326 5.79 -18.00 16.39
CA PRO A 326 5.59 -18.39 17.78
C PRO A 326 5.02 -17.28 18.68
N HIS A 327 5.22 -16.02 18.34
CA HIS A 327 4.76 -14.86 19.12
C HIS A 327 3.29 -14.49 18.85
N LEU A 328 2.67 -15.08 17.83
CA LEU A 328 1.26 -14.85 17.53
C LEU A 328 0.34 -15.33 18.67
N PRO A 329 -0.79 -14.66 18.91
CA PRO A 329 -1.84 -15.13 19.80
C PRO A 329 -2.23 -16.59 19.48
N ALA A 330 -2.51 -17.39 20.51
CA ALA A 330 -2.70 -18.84 20.37
C ALA A 330 -3.78 -19.21 19.34
N SER A 331 -4.88 -18.45 19.30
CA SER A 331 -5.98 -18.64 18.34
C SER A 331 -5.55 -18.41 16.90
N PHE A 332 -4.76 -17.35 16.68
CA PHE A 332 -4.29 -16.97 15.35
C PHE A 332 -3.20 -17.94 14.87
N ARG A 333 -2.28 -18.30 15.75
CA ARG A 333 -1.27 -19.33 15.50
C ARG A 333 -1.88 -20.70 15.16
N TYR A 334 -2.98 -21.07 15.80
CA TYR A 334 -3.71 -22.31 15.46
C TYR A 334 -4.28 -22.22 14.03
N LEU A 335 -4.88 -21.09 13.67
CA LEU A 335 -5.44 -20.87 12.32
C LEU A 335 -4.35 -20.92 11.23
N THR A 336 -3.25 -20.22 11.39
CA THR A 336 -2.15 -20.20 10.42
C THR A 336 -1.55 -21.60 10.24
N ARG A 337 -1.33 -22.32 11.34
CA ARG A 337 -0.81 -23.71 11.31
C ARG A 337 -1.78 -24.68 10.64
N SER A 338 -3.08 -24.49 10.82
CA SER A 338 -4.10 -25.32 10.16
C SER A 338 -4.11 -25.13 8.63
N LEU A 339 -3.59 -24.00 8.13
CA LEU A 339 -3.40 -23.73 6.71
C LEU A 339 -2.08 -24.29 6.17
N GLY A 340 -1.20 -24.86 7.03
CA GLY A 340 0.06 -25.49 6.61
C GLY A 340 1.25 -24.53 6.60
N THR A 341 1.24 -23.44 7.37
CA THR A 341 2.38 -22.49 7.43
C THR A 341 3.68 -23.13 7.91
N ARG A 342 3.63 -24.30 8.56
CA ARG A 342 4.82 -25.08 8.97
C ARG A 342 5.46 -25.88 7.85
N GLU A 343 4.72 -26.13 6.78
CA GLU A 343 5.12 -27.00 5.67
C GLU A 343 5.81 -26.21 4.54
N THR A 344 5.88 -24.87 4.70
CA THR A 344 6.52 -23.96 3.75
C THR A 344 7.72 -23.28 4.36
N ASP A 345 8.78 -23.06 3.59
CA ASP A 345 9.96 -22.32 4.02
C ASP A 345 9.73 -20.82 4.10
N THR A 346 8.79 -20.32 3.29
CA THR A 346 8.36 -18.92 3.25
C THR A 346 6.84 -18.88 3.34
N SER A 347 6.30 -17.96 4.15
CA SER A 347 4.86 -17.72 4.18
C SER A 347 4.59 -16.24 4.00
N ASP A 348 4.45 -15.83 2.74
CA ASP A 348 4.14 -14.45 2.41
C ASP A 348 2.78 -14.06 2.97
N PHE A 349 1.79 -14.96 2.92
CA PHE A 349 0.51 -14.78 3.59
C PHE A 349 0.64 -14.43 5.08
N LEU A 350 1.51 -15.14 5.81
CA LEU A 350 1.74 -14.88 7.23
C LEU A 350 2.26 -13.45 7.47
N SER A 351 3.16 -12.97 6.63
CA SER A 351 3.76 -11.64 6.76
C SER A 351 2.75 -10.49 6.57
N PHE A 352 1.69 -10.68 5.80
CA PHE A 352 0.62 -9.69 5.67
C PHE A 352 -0.16 -9.47 6.97
N LEU A 353 -0.27 -10.51 7.77
CA LEU A 353 -1.08 -10.53 9.00
C LEU A 353 -0.24 -10.48 10.28
N MET A 354 1.09 -10.40 10.16
CA MET A 354 2.04 -10.42 11.29
C MET A 354 2.12 -9.05 11.98
N PHE A 355 1.02 -8.63 12.60
CA PHE A 355 0.98 -7.42 13.42
C PHE A 355 1.50 -7.74 14.84
N GLN A 356 2.83 -7.97 14.94
CA GLN A 356 3.54 -8.21 16.19
C GLN A 356 4.65 -7.17 16.35
N PRO A 357 4.78 -6.50 17.51
CA PRO A 357 5.72 -5.39 17.72
C PRO A 357 7.15 -5.71 17.27
N ASP A 358 7.67 -6.88 17.67
CA ASP A 358 9.04 -7.30 17.34
C ASP A 358 9.25 -7.43 15.81
N TYR A 359 8.28 -8.00 15.10
CA TYR A 359 8.33 -8.11 13.65
C TYR A 359 8.22 -6.74 12.97
N LEU A 360 7.29 -5.90 13.43
CA LEU A 360 7.09 -4.56 12.87
C LEU A 360 8.33 -3.69 13.11
N GLN A 361 8.95 -3.79 14.29
CA GLN A 361 10.22 -3.13 14.59
C GLN A 361 11.31 -3.56 13.60
N ARG A 362 11.45 -4.85 13.35
CA ARG A 362 12.45 -5.37 12.40
C ARG A 362 12.20 -4.84 10.98
N LEU A 363 10.94 -4.70 10.57
CA LEU A 363 10.59 -4.10 9.28
C LEU A 363 10.96 -2.61 9.21
N LEU A 364 10.72 -1.85 10.27
CA LEU A 364 11.11 -0.44 10.37
C LEU A 364 12.63 -0.29 10.25
N GLU A 365 13.41 -1.08 10.98
CA GLU A 365 14.87 -1.08 10.96
C GLU A 365 15.43 -1.47 9.58
N MET A 366 14.87 -2.50 8.95
CA MET A 366 15.23 -2.92 7.60
C MET A 366 14.96 -1.80 6.60
N GLY A 367 13.79 -1.15 6.69
CA GLY A 367 13.44 -0.04 5.82
C GLY A 367 14.42 1.14 5.94
N GLU A 368 14.87 1.48 7.16
CA GLU A 368 15.89 2.51 7.38
C GLU A 368 17.23 2.13 6.72
N ALA A 369 17.67 0.89 6.91
CA ALA A 369 18.92 0.40 6.32
C ALA A 369 18.87 0.39 4.78
N ASP A 370 17.75 -0.05 4.20
CA ASP A 370 17.56 -0.08 2.75
C ASP A 370 17.45 1.34 2.17
N ALA A 371 16.89 2.30 2.92
CA ALA A 371 16.87 3.71 2.55
C ALA A 371 18.29 4.29 2.48
N GLU A 372 19.15 3.96 3.45
CA GLU A 372 20.55 4.38 3.46
C GLU A 372 21.32 3.77 2.27
N ALA A 373 21.12 2.48 2.01
CA ALA A 373 21.74 1.77 0.89
C ALA A 373 21.33 2.34 -0.48
N ARG A 374 20.16 2.95 -0.60
CA ARG A 374 19.61 3.55 -1.83
C ARG A 374 19.64 5.07 -1.86
N LEU A 375 20.37 5.69 -0.94
CA LEU A 375 20.39 7.15 -0.78
C LEU A 375 20.81 7.87 -2.07
N GLU A 376 21.83 7.41 -2.75
CA GLU A 376 22.34 8.03 -3.98
C GLU A 376 21.33 7.93 -5.13
N ASP A 377 20.59 6.81 -5.22
CA ASP A 377 19.52 6.64 -6.22
C ASP A 377 18.39 7.67 -6.00
N VAL A 378 18.06 7.93 -4.72
CA VAL A 378 17.02 8.91 -4.37
C VAL A 378 17.51 10.35 -4.57
N ARG A 379 18.78 10.66 -4.27
CA ARG A 379 19.39 11.97 -4.57
C ARG A 379 19.36 12.25 -6.07
N ALA A 380 19.80 11.28 -6.88
CA ALA A 380 19.72 11.40 -8.33
C ALA A 380 18.29 11.67 -8.81
N LEU A 381 17.29 10.96 -8.26
CA LEU A 381 15.88 11.21 -8.57
C LEU A 381 15.44 12.62 -8.19
N MET A 382 15.93 13.19 -7.09
CA MET A 382 15.59 14.55 -6.69
C MET A 382 16.20 15.60 -7.63
N ASP A 383 17.33 15.29 -8.25
CA ASP A 383 18.06 16.19 -9.16
C ASP A 383 17.62 16.05 -10.62
N GLU A 384 16.98 14.94 -11.01
CA GLU A 384 16.37 14.75 -12.32
C GLU A 384 15.16 15.70 -12.48
N GLY A 385 15.18 16.67 -13.44
CA GLY A 385 14.03 17.54 -13.70
C GLY A 385 14.39 18.90 -14.25
#